data_e5876986c47266cdf36128d1fd7ec752
#
_entry.id   e5876986c47266cdf36128d1fd7ec752
#
_cell.length_a   1.000
_cell.length_b   1.000
_cell.length_c   1.000
_cell.angle_alpha   90.00
_cell.angle_beta   90.00
_cell.angle_gamma   90.00
#
_symmetry.space_group_name_H-M   'P 1'
#
loop_
_entity.id
_entity.type
_entity.pdbx_description
1 polymer ?
#
loop_
_entity_poly.entity_id
_entity_poly.type
_entity_poly.pdbx_seq_one_letter_code
_entity_poly.pdbx_strand_id
1 'polypeptide(L)'
;MRLTNLLFTTLLLFVSVFARSQKSNEFTVLQWNVWQEGTMVPGGYDAIVNEIVRLQPDFVTFSEVRNYHNTRFNERIVASLKEKGLDYYSFYTYDTGLLSKHPITDSLTVFPENGDHGSIYRLTSSVNGHKVAVYTSHLDYLDCAYYNVRGYDGSSWKEIPIPTTVEEVLKVNVASQRDDAIKMFIAQAQKDIANGYSVII
;
A
#
# COMPACT_ATOMS: atom_id res chain seq x y z
N MET A 1 5.38 19.88 59.96
CA MET A 1 5.40 20.52 58.59
C MET A 1 6.48 20.00 57.63
N ARG A 2 7.61 19.35 58.08
CA ARG A 2 8.67 18.89 57.14
C ARG A 2 8.43 17.51 56.52
N LEU A 3 7.71 16.61 57.19
CA LEU A 3 7.47 15.25 56.68
C LEU A 3 6.40 15.19 55.54
N THR A 4 5.37 16.04 55.63
CA THR A 4 4.31 16.13 54.61
C THR A 4 4.83 16.66 53.28
N ASN A 5 5.75 17.64 53.30
CA ASN A 5 6.34 18.19 52.08
C ASN A 5 7.29 17.18 51.38
N LEU A 6 7.98 16.33 52.13
CA LEU A 6 8.86 15.31 51.60
C LEU A 6 8.06 14.20 50.88
N LEU A 7 6.94 13.77 51.47
CA LEU A 7 6.02 12.79 50.86
C LEU A 7 5.37 13.30 49.56
N PHE A 8 5.02 14.59 49.53
CA PHE A 8 4.41 15.20 48.35
C PHE A 8 5.42 15.35 47.18
N THR A 9 6.67 15.68 47.50
CA THR A 9 7.75 15.81 46.51
C THR A 9 8.15 14.43 45.95
N THR A 10 8.17 13.40 46.80
CA THR A 10 8.49 12.02 46.35
C THR A 10 7.36 11.45 45.50
N LEU A 11 6.09 11.76 45.80
CA LEU A 11 4.94 11.32 45.00
C LEU A 11 4.92 12.00 43.63
N LEU A 12 5.25 13.30 43.52
CA LEU A 12 5.38 14.03 42.27
C LEU A 12 6.52 13.52 41.39
N LEU A 13 7.65 13.13 41.98
CA LEU A 13 8.77 12.49 41.27
C LEU A 13 8.40 11.10 40.75
N PHE A 14 7.62 10.31 41.48
CA PHE A 14 7.14 9.01 41.00
C PHE A 14 6.12 9.13 39.87
N VAL A 15 5.22 10.12 39.88
CA VAL A 15 4.26 10.35 38.81
C VAL A 15 4.95 10.82 37.52
N SER A 16 6.03 11.61 37.62
CA SER A 16 6.78 12.07 36.46
C SER A 16 7.61 10.96 35.78
N VAL A 17 7.99 9.91 36.52
CA VAL A 17 8.71 8.77 35.92
C VAL A 17 7.78 7.84 35.11
N PHE A 18 6.47 7.85 35.38
CA PHE A 18 5.49 7.06 34.62
C PHE A 18 4.85 7.80 33.45
N ALA A 19 5.09 9.09 33.27
CA ALA A 19 4.79 9.81 32.05
C ALA A 19 5.81 9.44 30.97
N ARG A 20 5.97 8.15 30.67
CA ARG A 20 6.59 7.72 29.44
C ARG A 20 5.71 8.29 28.32
N SER A 21 6.25 9.21 27.57
CA SER A 21 5.71 9.58 26.27
C SER A 21 5.29 8.29 25.56
N GLN A 22 4.01 8.04 25.48
CA GLN A 22 3.48 6.99 24.63
C GLN A 22 3.96 7.37 23.24
N LYS A 23 4.97 6.66 22.71
CA LYS A 23 5.42 6.87 21.32
C LYS A 23 4.16 6.80 20.50
N SER A 24 3.86 7.87 19.77
CA SER A 24 2.73 7.85 18.86
C SER A 24 2.94 6.67 17.89
N ASN A 25 1.92 5.86 17.70
CA ASN A 25 1.94 4.76 16.74
C ASN A 25 1.61 5.29 15.35
N GLU A 26 1.99 6.51 15.07
CA GLU A 26 1.81 7.14 13.78
C GLU A 26 2.86 6.62 12.82
N PHE A 27 2.42 6.31 11.63
CA PHE A 27 3.26 6.04 10.48
C PHE A 27 2.60 6.63 9.23
N THR A 28 3.41 6.91 8.25
CA THR A 28 2.99 7.58 7.02
C THR A 28 3.00 6.60 5.85
N VAL A 29 1.96 6.66 5.04
CA VAL A 29 1.83 5.86 3.82
C VAL A 29 1.67 6.79 2.63
N LEU A 30 2.46 6.58 1.59
CA LEU A 30 2.30 7.20 0.29
C LEU A 30 1.73 6.17 -0.69
N GLN A 31 0.52 6.41 -1.18
CA GLN A 31 -0.05 5.61 -2.26
C GLN A 31 0.00 6.41 -3.56
N TRP A 32 0.55 5.79 -4.64
CA TRP A 32 0.82 6.52 -5.87
C TRP A 32 0.75 5.63 -7.11
N ASN A 33 -0.09 6.01 -8.08
CA ASN A 33 0.02 5.50 -9.45
C ASN A 33 1.16 6.26 -10.14
N VAL A 34 2.22 5.57 -10.51
CA VAL A 34 3.46 6.18 -11.05
C VAL A 34 3.52 6.21 -12.57
N TRP A 35 2.40 5.94 -13.20
CA TRP A 35 2.23 5.99 -14.66
C TRP A 35 3.43 5.41 -15.40
N GLN A 36 3.52 4.09 -15.33
CA GLN A 36 4.60 3.31 -15.96
C GLN A 36 6.01 3.74 -15.48
N GLU A 37 6.18 3.78 -14.15
CA GLU A 37 7.46 4.17 -13.51
C GLU A 37 7.92 5.60 -13.85
N GLY A 38 7.00 6.51 -14.16
CA GLY A 38 7.30 7.87 -14.56
C GLY A 38 7.85 8.00 -15.99
N THR A 39 7.88 6.90 -16.78
CA THR A 39 8.44 6.93 -18.14
C THR A 39 7.61 7.75 -19.12
N MET A 40 6.35 8.04 -18.78
CA MET A 40 5.43 8.80 -19.62
C MET A 40 5.70 10.31 -19.64
N VAL A 41 6.58 10.80 -18.76
CA VAL A 41 6.97 12.19 -18.71
C VAL A 41 8.50 12.33 -18.58
N PRO A 42 9.14 13.34 -19.22
CA PRO A 42 10.56 13.58 -19.04
C PRO A 42 10.94 13.82 -17.57
N GLY A 43 11.92 13.08 -17.05
CA GLY A 43 12.36 13.19 -15.65
C GLY A 43 11.39 12.62 -14.62
N GLY A 44 10.36 11.88 -15.05
CA GLY A 44 9.32 11.35 -14.16
C GLY A 44 9.86 10.39 -13.09
N TYR A 45 10.80 9.51 -13.44
CA TYR A 45 11.43 8.63 -12.47
C TYR A 45 12.17 9.40 -11.37
N ASP A 46 12.96 10.40 -11.77
CA ASP A 46 13.70 11.24 -10.81
C ASP A 46 12.74 12.04 -9.92
N ALA A 47 11.62 12.49 -10.47
CA ALA A 47 10.57 13.14 -9.70
C ALA A 47 9.97 12.21 -8.64
N ILE A 48 9.74 10.92 -8.97
CA ILE A 48 9.28 9.91 -8.01
C ILE A 48 10.29 9.76 -6.87
N VAL A 49 11.57 9.58 -7.18
CA VAL A 49 12.63 9.46 -6.18
C VAL A 49 12.69 10.70 -5.29
N ASN A 50 12.70 11.90 -5.88
CA ASN A 50 12.79 13.15 -5.16
C ASN A 50 11.59 13.38 -4.23
N GLU A 51 10.39 12.98 -4.63
CA GLU A 51 9.20 13.11 -3.80
C GLU A 51 9.23 12.16 -2.60
N ILE A 52 9.73 10.94 -2.78
CA ILE A 52 9.93 10.01 -1.65
C ILE A 52 11.00 10.56 -0.70
N VAL A 53 12.09 11.14 -1.23
CA VAL A 53 13.12 11.80 -0.40
C VAL A 53 12.54 12.98 0.39
N ARG A 54 11.66 13.76 -0.22
CA ARG A 54 11.00 14.91 0.43
C ARG A 54 10.03 14.49 1.54
N LEU A 55 9.20 13.47 1.27
CA LEU A 55 8.14 13.01 2.18
C LEU A 55 8.64 12.03 3.23
N GLN A 56 9.62 11.22 2.88
CA GLN A 56 10.16 10.15 3.72
C GLN A 56 9.09 9.25 4.35
N PRO A 57 8.11 8.74 3.59
CA PRO A 57 7.04 7.92 4.15
C PRO A 57 7.57 6.62 4.74
N ASP A 58 6.87 6.07 5.74
CA ASP A 58 7.22 4.76 6.32
C ASP A 58 6.98 3.64 5.32
N PHE A 59 5.90 3.75 4.55
CA PHE A 59 5.55 2.81 3.48
C PHE A 59 5.18 3.56 2.20
N VAL A 60 5.50 2.95 1.06
CA VAL A 60 5.02 3.41 -0.25
C VAL A 60 4.36 2.24 -0.97
N THR A 61 3.18 2.50 -1.51
CA THR A 61 2.48 1.58 -2.40
C THR A 61 2.38 2.20 -3.78
N PHE A 62 2.82 1.46 -4.79
CA PHE A 62 2.78 1.90 -6.18
C PHE A 62 1.81 1.07 -7.00
N SER A 63 1.18 1.67 -7.98
CA SER A 63 0.60 1.00 -9.15
C SER A 63 1.27 1.51 -10.42
N GLU A 64 1.20 0.70 -11.47
CA GLU A 64 1.86 0.91 -12.76
C GLU A 64 3.39 0.94 -12.70
N VAL A 65 3.99 0.04 -11.92
CA VAL A 65 5.38 -0.33 -12.13
C VAL A 65 5.47 -1.37 -13.27
N ARG A 66 6.64 -1.54 -13.87
CA ARG A 66 6.80 -2.34 -15.10
C ARG A 66 7.80 -3.47 -14.95
N ASN A 67 7.84 -4.08 -13.79
CA ASN A 67 8.76 -5.20 -13.54
C ASN A 67 8.61 -6.35 -14.55
N TYR A 68 7.40 -6.54 -15.08
CA TYR A 68 7.10 -7.50 -16.15
C TYR A 68 7.80 -7.19 -17.48
N HIS A 69 8.32 -5.98 -17.66
CA HIS A 69 9.23 -5.63 -18.76
C HIS A 69 10.70 -5.74 -18.36
N ASN A 70 10.99 -6.44 -17.27
CA ASN A 70 12.34 -6.61 -16.74
C ASN A 70 13.03 -5.31 -16.36
N THR A 71 12.25 -4.30 -15.92
CA THR A 71 12.76 -2.98 -15.51
C THR A 71 13.46 -3.02 -14.16
N ARG A 72 13.18 -4.04 -13.34
CA ARG A 72 13.73 -4.20 -11.97
C ARG A 72 13.45 -2.96 -11.10
N PHE A 73 12.24 -2.42 -11.19
CA PHE A 73 11.88 -1.18 -10.50
C PHE A 73 12.13 -1.25 -8.98
N ASN A 74 11.78 -2.39 -8.35
CA ASN A 74 11.99 -2.61 -6.93
C ASN A 74 13.46 -2.45 -6.52
N GLU A 75 14.40 -2.91 -7.34
CA GLU A 75 15.84 -2.78 -7.06
C GLU A 75 16.35 -1.36 -7.38
N ARG A 76 15.94 -0.81 -8.51
CA ARG A 76 16.34 0.53 -8.96
C ARG A 76 15.91 1.60 -7.96
N ILE A 77 14.66 1.59 -7.51
CA ILE A 77 14.14 2.61 -6.60
C ILE A 77 14.84 2.55 -5.25
N VAL A 78 15.10 1.36 -4.72
CA VAL A 78 15.84 1.17 -3.47
C VAL A 78 17.28 1.68 -3.61
N ALA A 79 17.96 1.36 -4.72
CA ALA A 79 19.31 1.87 -4.99
C ALA A 79 19.36 3.40 -5.09
N SER A 80 18.42 4.00 -5.83
CA SER A 80 18.34 5.46 -5.98
C SER A 80 18.05 6.18 -4.65
N LEU A 81 17.21 5.61 -3.80
CA LEU A 81 16.92 6.14 -2.47
C LEU A 81 18.15 6.03 -1.56
N LYS A 82 18.88 4.93 -1.65
CA LYS A 82 20.11 4.72 -0.89
C LYS A 82 21.20 5.73 -1.26
N GLU A 83 21.35 6.07 -2.54
CA GLU A 83 22.25 7.15 -3.01
C GLU A 83 21.87 8.51 -2.42
N LYS A 84 20.60 8.71 -2.06
CA LYS A 84 20.09 9.90 -1.36
C LYS A 84 20.15 9.81 0.17
N GLY A 85 20.78 8.75 0.71
CA GLY A 85 20.93 8.54 2.15
C GLY A 85 19.70 7.95 2.85
N LEU A 86 18.78 7.35 2.12
CA LEU A 86 17.57 6.72 2.66
C LEU A 86 17.61 5.20 2.45
N ASP A 87 17.46 4.45 3.53
CA ASP A 87 17.36 3.01 3.48
C ASP A 87 15.88 2.59 3.41
N TYR A 88 15.54 1.87 2.32
CA TYR A 88 14.25 1.24 2.12
C TYR A 88 14.42 -0.22 1.75
N TYR A 89 13.40 -1.00 2.06
CA TYR A 89 13.27 -2.41 1.69
C TYR A 89 12.18 -2.57 0.66
N SER A 90 12.35 -3.51 -0.27
CA SER A 90 11.37 -3.86 -1.29
C SER A 90 11.52 -5.33 -1.68
N PHE A 91 10.59 -5.84 -2.45
CA PHE A 91 10.65 -7.16 -3.07
C PHE A 91 10.02 -7.11 -4.46
N TYR A 92 10.26 -8.15 -5.24
CA TYR A 92 9.72 -8.22 -6.60
C TYR A 92 8.19 -8.33 -6.56
N THR A 93 7.56 -7.49 -7.35
CA THR A 93 6.14 -7.49 -7.69
C THR A 93 6.04 -7.23 -9.19
N TYR A 94 4.90 -7.41 -9.79
CA TYR A 94 4.76 -7.32 -11.25
C TYR A 94 4.39 -5.90 -11.73
N ASP A 95 3.13 -5.50 -11.55
CA ASP A 95 2.57 -4.22 -11.98
C ASP A 95 2.40 -3.20 -10.85
N THR A 96 2.58 -3.64 -9.63
CA THR A 96 2.55 -2.81 -8.43
C THR A 96 3.90 -2.77 -7.75
N GLY A 97 4.05 -1.96 -6.71
CA GLY A 97 5.30 -1.88 -5.95
C GLY A 97 5.04 -1.58 -4.49
N LEU A 98 5.97 -2.02 -3.65
CA LEU A 98 5.94 -1.78 -2.21
C LEU A 98 7.33 -1.37 -1.73
N LEU A 99 7.41 -0.29 -0.94
CA LEU A 99 8.59 0.09 -0.19
C LEU A 99 8.25 0.16 1.30
N SER A 100 9.24 -0.15 2.12
CA SER A 100 9.16 0.02 3.57
C SER A 100 10.47 0.59 4.11
N LYS A 101 10.43 1.59 4.99
CA LYS A 101 11.58 2.01 5.80
C LYS A 101 11.95 0.96 6.85
N HIS A 102 11.01 0.11 7.21
CA HIS A 102 11.19 -0.92 8.24
C HIS A 102 11.49 -2.26 7.58
N PRO A 103 12.30 -3.12 8.20
CA PRO A 103 12.57 -4.45 7.66
C PRO A 103 11.29 -5.21 7.33
N ILE A 104 11.22 -5.77 6.14
CA ILE A 104 10.10 -6.63 5.73
C ILE A 104 10.26 -7.97 6.43
N THR A 105 9.25 -8.38 7.19
CA THR A 105 9.26 -9.65 7.93
C THR A 105 8.64 -10.79 7.14
N ASP A 106 7.73 -10.48 6.22
CA ASP A 106 7.11 -11.43 5.30
C ASP A 106 6.54 -10.72 4.09
N SER A 107 6.44 -11.41 2.95
CA SER A 107 5.81 -10.91 1.72
C SER A 107 4.95 -12.00 1.09
N LEU A 108 3.85 -11.59 0.47
CA LEU A 108 2.88 -12.52 -0.10
C LEU A 108 2.27 -11.94 -1.39
N THR A 109 2.16 -12.77 -2.42
CA THR A 109 1.25 -12.55 -3.54
C THR A 109 -0.13 -13.00 -3.12
N VAL A 110 -1.05 -12.05 -2.90
CA VAL A 110 -2.43 -12.32 -2.45
C VAL A 110 -3.32 -12.70 -3.61
N PHE A 111 -3.22 -11.94 -4.69
CA PHE A 111 -3.89 -12.25 -5.96
C PHE A 111 -2.84 -12.20 -7.06
N PRO A 112 -2.60 -13.33 -7.74
CA PRO A 112 -1.61 -13.42 -8.80
C PRO A 112 -2.08 -12.66 -10.03
N GLU A 113 -1.12 -12.17 -10.79
CA GLU A 113 -1.39 -11.62 -12.09
C GLU A 113 -1.80 -12.67 -13.08
N ASN A 114 -2.71 -12.24 -13.92
CA ASN A 114 -3.18 -13.02 -15.05
C ASN A 114 -3.28 -12.09 -16.27
N GLY A 115 -2.16 -11.94 -16.99
CA GLY A 115 -2.12 -11.17 -18.22
C GLY A 115 -2.46 -9.67 -18.07
N ASP A 116 -1.83 -8.96 -17.15
CA ASP A 116 -2.08 -7.55 -16.81
C ASP A 116 -3.45 -7.25 -16.14
N HIS A 117 -4.15 -8.27 -15.69
CA HIS A 117 -5.51 -8.13 -15.18
C HIS A 117 -5.59 -7.99 -13.66
N GLY A 118 -4.68 -7.25 -13.10
CA GLY A 118 -4.69 -6.96 -11.67
C GLY A 118 -3.72 -7.82 -10.87
N SER A 119 -3.33 -7.30 -9.73
CA SER A 119 -2.51 -7.99 -8.75
C SER A 119 -2.73 -7.38 -7.38
N ILE A 120 -2.56 -8.19 -6.35
CA ILE A 120 -2.52 -7.74 -4.97
C ILE A 120 -1.31 -8.37 -4.29
N TYR A 121 -0.46 -7.54 -3.74
CA TYR A 121 0.69 -7.96 -2.94
C TYR A 121 0.59 -7.40 -1.53
N ARG A 122 1.22 -8.10 -0.61
CA ARG A 122 1.28 -7.75 0.81
C ARG A 122 2.72 -7.81 1.29
N LEU A 123 3.10 -6.86 2.14
CA LEU A 123 4.23 -7.01 3.04
C LEU A 123 3.78 -6.95 4.49
N THR A 124 4.56 -7.53 5.39
CA THR A 124 4.45 -7.28 6.82
C THR A 124 5.73 -6.68 7.37
N SER A 125 5.58 -5.88 8.39
CA SER A 125 6.68 -5.23 9.08
C SER A 125 6.32 -4.97 10.54
N SER A 126 7.27 -4.45 11.31
CA SER A 126 7.05 -3.98 12.67
C SER A 126 7.49 -2.53 12.81
N VAL A 127 6.58 -1.67 13.20
CA VAL A 127 6.84 -0.25 13.47
C VAL A 127 6.69 0.00 14.96
N ASN A 128 7.77 0.36 15.64
CA ASN A 128 7.78 0.58 17.10
C ASN A 128 7.21 -0.59 17.93
N GLY A 129 7.35 -1.82 17.44
CA GLY A 129 6.79 -3.03 18.07
C GLY A 129 5.36 -3.38 17.66
N HIS A 130 4.70 -2.56 16.84
CA HIS A 130 3.38 -2.84 16.28
C HIS A 130 3.50 -3.58 14.95
N LYS A 131 2.76 -4.67 14.82
CA LYS A 131 2.69 -5.43 13.57
C LYS A 131 1.83 -4.67 12.55
N VAL A 132 2.37 -4.48 11.36
CA VAL A 132 1.67 -3.80 10.25
C VAL A 132 1.70 -4.71 9.02
N ALA A 133 0.55 -4.86 8.37
CA ALA A 133 0.41 -5.49 7.06
C ALA A 133 -0.01 -4.43 6.05
N VAL A 134 0.82 -4.17 5.05
CA VAL A 134 0.59 -3.18 4.02
C VAL A 134 0.36 -3.90 2.69
N TYR A 135 -0.74 -3.56 2.05
CA TYR A 135 -1.13 -4.11 0.76
C TYR A 135 -0.98 -3.05 -0.33
N THR A 136 -0.69 -3.51 -1.51
CA THR A 136 -0.80 -2.72 -2.75
C THR A 136 -1.66 -3.47 -3.75
N SER A 137 -2.45 -2.75 -4.51
CA SER A 137 -3.25 -3.33 -5.57
C SER A 137 -3.34 -2.41 -6.78
N HIS A 138 -3.37 -3.02 -7.95
CA HIS A 138 -3.80 -2.40 -9.20
C HIS A 138 -4.81 -3.36 -9.82
N LEU A 139 -6.09 -3.06 -9.61
CA LEU A 139 -7.16 -3.99 -9.96
C LEU A 139 -7.45 -3.95 -11.45
N ASP A 140 -7.87 -5.08 -11.98
CA ASP A 140 -8.26 -5.26 -13.38
C ASP A 140 -9.20 -4.15 -13.86
N TYR A 141 -8.95 -3.60 -15.02
CA TYR A 141 -9.78 -2.59 -15.67
C TYR A 141 -10.76 -3.19 -16.70
N LEU A 142 -10.52 -4.45 -17.12
CA LEU A 142 -11.38 -5.15 -18.04
C LEU A 142 -12.70 -5.54 -17.35
N ASP A 143 -13.76 -5.64 -18.14
CA ASP A 143 -15.11 -5.99 -17.65
C ASP A 143 -15.53 -5.17 -16.41
N CYS A 144 -15.01 -3.95 -16.30
CA CYS A 144 -15.31 -3.06 -15.18
C CYS A 144 -16.65 -2.35 -15.39
N ALA A 145 -17.60 -2.66 -14.53
CA ALA A 145 -18.96 -2.10 -14.55
C ALA A 145 -18.98 -0.56 -14.52
N TYR A 146 -17.95 0.08 -13.99
CA TYR A 146 -17.79 1.54 -14.00
C TYR A 146 -17.82 2.13 -15.41
N TYR A 147 -17.21 1.47 -16.40
CA TYR A 147 -17.23 1.92 -17.78
C TYR A 147 -18.60 1.70 -18.41
N ASN A 148 -19.26 0.58 -18.10
CA ASN A 148 -20.57 0.26 -18.65
C ASN A 148 -21.63 1.28 -18.24
N VAL A 149 -21.64 1.73 -16.99
CA VAL A 149 -22.57 2.78 -16.53
C VAL A 149 -22.29 4.15 -17.17
N ARG A 150 -21.16 4.30 -17.87
CA ARG A 150 -20.79 5.47 -18.66
C ARG A 150 -20.99 5.26 -20.16
N GLY A 151 -21.53 4.11 -20.55
CA GLY A 151 -21.83 3.79 -21.95
C GLY A 151 -20.64 3.25 -22.73
N TYR A 152 -19.62 2.67 -22.06
CA TYR A 152 -18.45 2.09 -22.71
C TYR A 152 -18.22 0.65 -22.22
N ASP A 153 -17.78 -0.20 -23.13
CA ASP A 153 -17.24 -1.51 -22.79
C ASP A 153 -15.76 -1.36 -22.40
N GLY A 154 -15.42 -1.77 -21.17
CA GLY A 154 -14.07 -1.58 -20.60
C GLY A 154 -12.98 -2.40 -21.30
N SER A 155 -13.35 -3.47 -22.02
CA SER A 155 -12.39 -4.33 -22.73
C SER A 155 -12.12 -3.85 -24.15
N SER A 156 -13.15 -3.38 -24.86
CA SER A 156 -13.05 -2.98 -26.26
C SER A 156 -13.04 -1.46 -26.48
N TRP A 157 -13.36 -0.68 -25.45
CA TRP A 157 -13.55 0.78 -25.48
C TRP A 157 -14.61 1.25 -26.50
N LYS A 158 -15.51 0.36 -26.88
CA LYS A 158 -16.63 0.70 -27.76
C LYS A 158 -17.80 1.26 -26.96
N GLU A 159 -18.55 2.16 -27.59
CA GLU A 159 -19.82 2.61 -27.02
C GLU A 159 -20.81 1.45 -26.95
N ILE A 160 -21.51 1.37 -25.84
CA ILE A 160 -22.54 0.37 -25.56
C ILE A 160 -23.77 1.05 -24.95
N PRO A 161 -24.97 0.45 -25.04
CA PRO A 161 -26.11 0.92 -24.28
C PRO A 161 -25.80 0.98 -22.77
N ILE A 162 -26.18 2.08 -22.14
CA ILE A 162 -26.03 2.23 -20.69
C ILE A 162 -26.96 1.25 -19.99
N PRO A 163 -26.48 0.42 -19.04
CA PRO A 163 -27.31 -0.46 -18.23
C PRO A 163 -28.42 0.33 -17.51
N THR A 164 -29.63 -0.19 -17.53
CA THR A 164 -30.78 0.47 -16.92
C THR A 164 -31.20 -0.14 -15.59
N THR A 165 -30.62 -1.29 -15.25
CA THR A 165 -30.93 -2.03 -14.01
C THR A 165 -29.65 -2.36 -13.23
N VAL A 166 -29.79 -2.50 -11.92
CA VAL A 166 -28.69 -2.95 -11.04
C VAL A 166 -28.22 -4.36 -11.41
N GLU A 167 -29.13 -5.22 -11.84
CA GLU A 167 -28.82 -6.59 -12.25
C GLU A 167 -27.88 -6.62 -13.47
N GLU A 168 -28.13 -5.79 -14.48
CA GLU A 168 -27.23 -5.67 -15.64
C GLU A 168 -25.83 -5.21 -15.22
N VAL A 169 -25.72 -4.24 -14.33
CA VAL A 169 -24.43 -3.74 -13.80
C VAL A 169 -23.71 -4.84 -13.02
N LEU A 170 -24.40 -5.54 -12.13
CA LEU A 170 -23.80 -6.61 -11.31
C LEU A 170 -23.33 -7.79 -12.16
N LYS A 171 -24.02 -8.10 -13.25
CA LYS A 171 -23.61 -9.17 -14.16
C LYS A 171 -22.22 -8.89 -14.77
N VAL A 172 -21.94 -7.66 -15.16
CA VAL A 172 -20.62 -7.26 -15.66
C VAL A 172 -19.59 -7.28 -14.54
N ASN A 173 -19.94 -6.75 -13.37
CA ASN A 173 -19.01 -6.72 -12.23
C ASN A 173 -18.54 -8.12 -11.81
N VAL A 174 -19.42 -9.12 -11.86
CA VAL A 174 -19.06 -10.52 -11.53
C VAL A 174 -18.13 -11.15 -12.59
N ALA A 175 -18.19 -10.70 -13.84
CA ALA A 175 -17.31 -11.16 -14.88
C ALA A 175 -15.86 -10.62 -14.71
N SER A 176 -15.69 -9.51 -14.00
CA SER A 176 -14.38 -8.92 -13.76
C SER A 176 -13.58 -9.71 -12.71
N GLN A 177 -12.27 -9.84 -12.94
CA GLN A 177 -11.34 -10.39 -11.94
C GLN A 177 -11.23 -9.51 -10.67
N ARG A 178 -11.69 -8.26 -10.72
CA ARG A 178 -11.72 -7.35 -9.56
C ARG A 178 -12.47 -7.95 -8.38
N ASP A 179 -13.61 -8.60 -8.64
CA ASP A 179 -14.44 -9.21 -7.60
C ASP A 179 -13.69 -10.33 -6.87
N ASP A 180 -13.01 -11.20 -7.63
CA ASP A 180 -12.22 -12.29 -7.07
C ASP A 180 -10.97 -11.77 -6.32
N ALA A 181 -10.30 -10.78 -6.87
CA ALA A 181 -9.15 -10.13 -6.22
C ALA A 181 -9.54 -9.52 -4.86
N ILE A 182 -10.66 -8.81 -4.80
CA ILE A 182 -11.16 -8.22 -3.55
C ILE A 182 -11.57 -9.29 -2.53
N LYS A 183 -12.21 -10.38 -2.96
CA LYS A 183 -12.54 -11.51 -2.06
C LYS A 183 -11.29 -12.11 -1.44
N MET A 184 -10.25 -12.34 -2.24
CA MET A 184 -8.98 -12.88 -1.75
C MET A 184 -8.28 -11.88 -0.81
N PHE A 185 -8.29 -10.58 -1.14
CA PHE A 185 -7.78 -9.53 -0.24
C PHE A 185 -8.50 -9.57 1.11
N ILE A 186 -9.84 -9.55 1.13
CA ILE A 186 -10.63 -9.55 2.36
C ILE A 186 -10.29 -10.78 3.22
N ALA A 187 -10.22 -11.96 2.60
CA ALA A 187 -9.90 -13.20 3.30
C ALA A 187 -8.49 -13.17 3.94
N GLN A 188 -7.50 -12.60 3.25
CA GLN A 188 -6.15 -12.46 3.78
C GLN A 188 -6.07 -11.37 4.85
N ALA A 189 -6.71 -10.22 4.64
CA ALA A 189 -6.75 -9.13 5.61
C ALA A 189 -7.38 -9.55 6.94
N GLN A 190 -8.45 -10.35 6.90
CA GLN A 190 -9.09 -10.92 8.09
C GLN A 190 -8.13 -11.83 8.89
N LYS A 191 -7.29 -12.63 8.20
CA LYS A 191 -6.26 -13.44 8.86
C LYS A 191 -5.21 -12.56 9.52
N ASP A 192 -4.77 -11.50 8.85
CA ASP A 192 -3.77 -10.58 9.42
C ASP A 192 -4.34 -9.86 10.65
N ILE A 193 -5.58 -9.37 10.60
CA ILE A 193 -6.26 -8.76 11.76
C ILE A 193 -6.34 -9.76 12.92
N ALA A 194 -6.73 -11.00 12.67
CA ALA A 194 -6.81 -12.06 13.68
C ALA A 194 -5.44 -12.38 14.30
N ASN A 195 -4.35 -12.18 13.56
CA ASN A 195 -2.96 -12.34 14.02
C ASN A 195 -2.38 -11.06 14.66
N GLY A 196 -3.20 -10.03 14.87
CA GLY A 196 -2.83 -8.79 15.55
C GLY A 196 -2.08 -7.77 14.69
N TYR A 197 -2.22 -7.83 13.37
CA TYR A 197 -1.69 -6.81 12.47
C TYR A 197 -2.68 -5.64 12.32
N SER A 198 -2.15 -4.44 12.26
CA SER A 198 -2.86 -3.30 11.66
C SER A 198 -2.78 -3.44 10.13
N VAL A 199 -3.93 -3.42 9.46
CA VAL A 199 -4.02 -3.63 8.00
C VAL A 199 -4.24 -2.32 7.29
N ILE A 200 -3.48 -2.10 6.20
CA ILE A 200 -3.55 -0.94 5.31
C ILE A 200 -3.59 -1.44 3.87
N ILE A 201 -4.47 -0.84 3.07
CA ILE A 201 -4.56 -1.05 1.63
C ILE A 201 -4.65 0.30 0.92
#